data_c4d9dc012fb61c0dd0d7aa5080ac22a7
#
_entry.id   c4d9dc012fb61c0dd0d7aa5080ac22a7
#
_cell.length_a   1.000
_cell.length_b   1.000
_cell.length_c   1.000
_cell.angle_alpha   90.00
_cell.angle_beta   90.00
_cell.angle_gamma   90.00
#
_symmetry.space_group_name_H-M   'P 1'
#
loop_
_entity.id
_entity.type
_entity.pdbx_description
1 polymer ?
#
loop_
_entity_poly.entity_id
_entity_poly.type
_entity_poly.pdbx_seq_one_letter_code
_entity_poly.pdbx_strand_id
1 'polypeptide(L)'
;GRLLPAKTGMLAMTIQSLLRGIDRPLTLVPVYIGYEHVMEVGTYHKELSGSEKKKESFLGVFKAIKSLRNYGKGYINFGEPININKFLTDEVPDWKSAINPLDPQKPKWLTPTVNLLADKVMTNINQCAALNGVSLVALILHATDNKALSKSELESQLDFFLMLQRSAPYSTELTVPPESGTELLAEVIALNKVTVNEDSFGEIISLDESATLEMRYYRNNILHTYVLHAFVCRVLECNAKVSTSTIVKQVQILLQLIKSELFLWGSDDEMRTNIETTLSVLSELNIAQQNDDGNWSLMEDNNLRSKARILAECIDETIQRFAIICSLIYRLSPIDKASFEEKVVSIAKRLCVLNNISAPEFIDKKAQSMLISSMQKLGYIDRNEDGQLVPTESLKPLKDIVVNLTDIEVLQSIAR
;
A
#
# COMPACT_ATOMS: atom_id res chain seq x y z
N GLY A 1 -9.60 -2.13 -1.98
CA GLY A 1 -8.65 -2.40 -3.04
C GLY A 1 -7.35 -3.04 -2.57
N ARG A 2 -6.86 -2.71 -1.37
CA ARG A 2 -5.66 -3.38 -0.81
C ARG A 2 -6.00 -4.75 -0.23
N LEU A 3 -5.00 -5.64 -0.13
CA LEU A 3 -5.14 -6.91 0.55
C LEU A 3 -5.47 -6.69 2.03
N LEU A 4 -6.38 -7.51 2.55
CA LEU A 4 -6.71 -7.56 3.97
C LEU A 4 -6.01 -8.75 4.63
N PRO A 5 -5.78 -8.74 5.95
CA PRO A 5 -5.23 -9.88 6.66
C PRO A 5 -5.99 -11.16 6.35
N ALA A 6 -5.27 -12.23 6.05
CA ALA A 6 -5.84 -13.50 5.65
C ALA A 6 -6.69 -14.12 6.75
N LYS A 7 -7.80 -14.78 6.37
CA LYS A 7 -8.56 -15.66 7.26
C LYS A 7 -7.87 -17.03 7.31
N THR A 8 -7.13 -17.28 8.39
CA THR A 8 -6.20 -18.40 8.50
C THR A 8 -6.83 -19.77 8.74
N GLY A 9 -8.17 -19.86 8.89
CA GLY A 9 -8.86 -21.11 9.20
C GLY A 9 -8.60 -22.26 8.22
N MET A 10 -8.66 -21.96 6.90
CA MET A 10 -8.39 -22.97 5.86
C MET A 10 -6.92 -23.41 5.87
N LEU A 11 -5.98 -22.48 6.02
CA LEU A 11 -4.55 -22.81 6.13
C LEU A 11 -4.27 -23.69 7.35
N ALA A 12 -4.88 -23.39 8.49
CA ALA A 12 -4.79 -24.21 9.69
C ALA A 12 -5.31 -25.63 9.44
N MET A 13 -6.47 -25.79 8.78
CA MET A 13 -7.01 -27.10 8.42
C MET A 13 -6.09 -27.85 7.45
N THR A 14 -5.48 -27.16 6.50
CA THR A 14 -4.53 -27.76 5.55
C THR A 14 -3.30 -28.32 6.27
N ILE A 15 -2.69 -27.57 7.21
CA ILE A 15 -1.56 -28.07 7.99
C ILE A 15 -2.01 -29.21 8.93
N GLN A 16 -3.18 -29.10 9.56
CA GLN A 16 -3.72 -30.18 10.39
C GLN A 16 -3.94 -31.48 9.60
N SER A 17 -4.29 -31.37 8.30
CA SER A 17 -4.44 -32.56 7.45
C SER A 17 -3.09 -33.27 7.24
N LEU A 18 -1.99 -32.55 7.12
CA LEU A 18 -0.64 -33.15 7.11
C LEU A 18 -0.32 -33.86 8.42
N LEU A 19 -0.71 -33.27 9.58
CA LEU A 19 -0.48 -33.87 10.89
C LEU A 19 -1.34 -35.14 11.10
N ARG A 20 -2.34 -35.39 10.27
CA ARG A 20 -3.09 -36.66 10.22
C ARG A 20 -2.43 -37.72 9.36
N GLY A 21 -1.23 -37.50 8.84
CA GLY A 21 -0.46 -38.50 8.10
C GLY A 21 -0.76 -38.53 6.59
N ILE A 22 -1.17 -37.41 6.00
CA ILE A 22 -1.26 -37.32 4.54
C ILE A 22 0.16 -37.25 3.97
N ASP A 23 0.57 -38.28 3.22
CA ASP A 23 1.93 -38.38 2.63
C ASP A 23 2.13 -37.55 1.37
N ARG A 24 1.07 -36.98 0.80
CA ARG A 24 1.19 -36.18 -0.42
C ARG A 24 1.71 -34.78 -0.12
N PRO A 25 2.75 -34.33 -0.86
CA PRO A 25 3.24 -32.96 -0.72
C PRO A 25 2.14 -31.99 -1.13
N LEU A 26 1.93 -30.95 -0.32
CA LEU A 26 0.98 -29.88 -0.59
C LEU A 26 1.74 -28.64 -1.00
N THR A 27 1.24 -27.97 -2.06
CA THR A 27 1.78 -26.72 -2.55
C THR A 27 0.65 -25.68 -2.61
N LEU A 28 0.90 -24.51 -2.03
CA LEU A 28 0.05 -23.35 -2.21
C LEU A 28 0.56 -22.52 -3.38
N VAL A 29 -0.33 -22.12 -4.26
CA VAL A 29 -0.01 -21.21 -5.35
C VAL A 29 -0.72 -19.89 -5.10
N PRO A 30 0.00 -18.81 -4.74
CA PRO A 30 -0.56 -17.48 -4.64
C PRO A 30 -1.07 -17.03 -6.01
N VAL A 31 -2.26 -16.44 -6.06
CA VAL A 31 -2.84 -15.96 -7.33
C VAL A 31 -3.30 -14.52 -7.15
N TYR A 32 -2.74 -13.62 -7.95
CA TYR A 32 -3.24 -12.25 -8.10
C TYR A 32 -4.33 -12.22 -9.16
N ILE A 33 -5.44 -11.55 -8.84
CA ILE A 33 -6.53 -11.30 -9.78
C ILE A 33 -6.83 -9.80 -9.77
N GLY A 34 -6.63 -9.15 -10.91
CA GLY A 34 -6.89 -7.73 -11.13
C GLY A 34 -7.90 -7.49 -12.24
N TYR A 35 -8.67 -6.42 -12.12
CA TYR A 35 -9.69 -6.02 -13.11
C TYR A 35 -9.62 -4.51 -13.36
N GLU A 36 -9.85 -4.09 -14.59
CA GLU A 36 -10.02 -2.67 -14.96
C GLU A 36 -11.44 -2.16 -14.69
N HIS A 37 -12.39 -3.07 -14.54
CA HIS A 37 -13.76 -2.75 -14.14
C HIS A 37 -14.33 -3.79 -13.20
N VAL A 38 -14.71 -3.37 -11.99
CA VAL A 38 -15.34 -4.22 -10.97
C VAL A 38 -16.82 -3.85 -10.90
N MET A 39 -17.69 -4.81 -11.23
CA MET A 39 -19.15 -4.59 -11.27
C MET A 39 -19.75 -4.26 -9.88
N GLU A 40 -19.07 -4.65 -8.81
CA GLU A 40 -19.56 -4.55 -7.43
C GLU A 40 -19.25 -3.20 -6.77
N VAL A 41 -18.45 -2.33 -7.39
CA VAL A 41 -18.05 -1.04 -6.78
C VAL A 41 -19.26 -0.17 -6.44
N GLY A 42 -20.28 -0.14 -7.30
CA GLY A 42 -21.53 0.58 -7.02
C GLY A 42 -22.32 0.03 -5.81
N THR A 43 -22.17 -1.26 -5.52
CA THR A 43 -22.78 -1.93 -4.33
C THR A 43 -21.92 -1.65 -3.09
N TYR A 44 -20.62 -1.63 -3.24
CA TYR A 44 -19.65 -1.32 -2.19
C TYR A 44 -19.85 0.11 -1.64
N HIS A 45 -20.17 1.07 -2.51
CA HIS A 45 -20.57 2.43 -2.10
C HIS A 45 -21.79 2.45 -1.21
N LYS A 46 -22.82 1.66 -1.54
CA LYS A 46 -24.05 1.56 -0.75
C LYS A 46 -23.81 0.90 0.61
N GLU A 47 -22.92 -0.08 0.68
CA GLU A 47 -22.54 -0.73 1.96
C GLU A 47 -21.73 0.22 2.86
N LEU A 48 -20.80 1.02 2.30
CA LEU A 48 -20.05 2.04 3.05
C LEU A 48 -20.94 3.19 3.54
N SER A 49 -22.03 3.50 2.82
CA SER A 49 -23.02 4.52 3.23
C SER A 49 -24.12 3.98 4.15
N GLY A 50 -24.00 2.72 4.62
CA GLY A 50 -24.88 2.15 5.65
C GLY A 50 -26.22 1.60 5.15
N SER A 51 -26.38 1.33 3.84
CA SER A 51 -27.58 0.71 3.30
C SER A 51 -27.55 -0.82 3.44
N GLU A 52 -28.67 -1.43 3.83
CA GLU A 52 -28.81 -2.89 4.00
C GLU A 52 -28.62 -3.66 2.69
N LYS A 53 -27.96 -4.84 2.78
CA LYS A 53 -27.79 -5.79 1.67
C LYS A 53 -29.12 -6.21 1.07
N LYS A 54 -29.38 -5.86 -0.19
CA LYS A 54 -30.48 -6.48 -0.95
C LYS A 54 -30.07 -7.90 -1.34
N LYS A 55 -30.94 -8.88 -1.11
CA LYS A 55 -30.77 -10.26 -1.57
C LYS A 55 -30.61 -10.28 -3.08
N GLU A 56 -29.53 -10.88 -3.56
CA GLU A 56 -29.27 -11.08 -4.97
C GLU A 56 -30.37 -11.96 -5.58
N SER A 57 -30.95 -11.48 -6.70
CA SER A 57 -31.94 -12.22 -7.47
C SER A 57 -31.25 -12.84 -8.71
N PHE A 58 -31.48 -14.14 -8.95
CA PHE A 58 -31.02 -14.83 -10.16
C PHE A 58 -31.38 -14.11 -11.47
N LEU A 59 -32.50 -13.39 -11.49
CA LEU A 59 -32.93 -12.56 -12.64
C LEU A 59 -31.99 -11.33 -12.86
N GLY A 60 -31.26 -10.88 -11.84
CA GLY A 60 -30.25 -9.83 -11.94
C GLY A 60 -29.03 -10.26 -12.76
N VAL A 61 -28.62 -11.52 -12.65
CA VAL A 61 -27.47 -12.09 -13.38
C VAL A 61 -27.74 -12.10 -14.90
N PHE A 62 -28.93 -12.53 -15.32
CA PHE A 62 -29.31 -12.51 -16.76
C PHE A 62 -29.41 -11.08 -17.33
N LYS A 63 -29.81 -10.11 -16.53
CA LYS A 63 -29.87 -8.70 -16.93
C LYS A 63 -28.46 -8.09 -17.04
N ALA A 64 -27.53 -8.50 -16.17
CA ALA A 64 -26.14 -8.13 -16.22
C ALA A 64 -25.41 -8.70 -17.46
N ILE A 65 -25.66 -9.98 -17.81
CA ILE A 65 -25.12 -10.61 -19.02
C ILE A 65 -25.57 -9.89 -20.28
N LYS A 66 -26.82 -9.41 -20.33
CA LYS A 66 -27.36 -8.67 -21.48
C LYS A 66 -26.82 -7.23 -21.60
N SER A 67 -26.23 -6.69 -20.54
CA SER A 67 -25.58 -5.36 -20.49
C SER A 67 -24.05 -5.44 -20.58
N LEU A 68 -23.48 -6.58 -20.99
CA LEU A 68 -22.03 -6.74 -21.19
C LEU A 68 -21.53 -5.69 -22.19
N ARG A 69 -21.07 -4.56 -21.64
CA ARG A 69 -20.30 -3.53 -22.33
C ARG A 69 -18.81 -3.87 -22.16
N ASN A 70 -17.95 -3.14 -22.83
CA ASN A 70 -16.52 -3.27 -22.69
C ASN A 70 -16.12 -3.03 -21.21
N TYR A 71 -15.73 -4.10 -20.49
CA TYR A 71 -15.31 -4.04 -19.09
C TYR A 71 -13.77 -3.97 -18.93
N GLY A 72 -13.04 -3.74 -20.02
CA GLY A 72 -11.59 -3.73 -20.00
C GLY A 72 -10.99 -5.12 -19.86
N LYS A 73 -9.73 -5.15 -19.40
CA LYS A 73 -8.90 -6.35 -19.26
C LYS A 73 -9.03 -6.94 -17.85
N GLY A 74 -8.90 -8.26 -17.73
CA GLY A 74 -8.70 -8.98 -16.49
C GLY A 74 -7.30 -9.59 -16.46
N TYR A 75 -6.66 -9.55 -15.30
CA TYR A 75 -5.28 -10.02 -15.10
C TYR A 75 -5.28 -11.17 -14.09
N ILE A 76 -4.62 -12.27 -14.43
CA ILE A 76 -4.43 -13.42 -13.54
C ILE A 76 -2.96 -13.77 -13.56
N ASN A 77 -2.28 -13.54 -12.43
CA ASN A 77 -0.86 -13.86 -12.27
C ASN A 77 -0.69 -14.91 -11.17
N PHE A 78 0.23 -15.82 -11.37
CA PHE A 78 0.59 -16.85 -10.41
C PHE A 78 1.92 -16.48 -9.78
N GLY A 79 1.93 -16.27 -8.46
CA GLY A 79 3.14 -16.00 -7.70
C GLY A 79 3.91 -17.28 -7.36
N GLU A 80 5.08 -17.11 -6.74
CA GLU A 80 5.96 -18.23 -6.38
C GLU A 80 5.23 -19.28 -5.53
N PRO A 81 5.21 -20.56 -5.97
CA PRO A 81 4.56 -21.63 -5.22
C PRO A 81 5.24 -21.91 -3.87
N ILE A 82 4.47 -22.14 -2.84
CA ILE A 82 4.94 -22.45 -1.49
C ILE A 82 4.72 -23.93 -1.19
N ASN A 83 5.79 -24.73 -1.18
CA ASN A 83 5.72 -26.11 -0.71
C ASN A 83 5.58 -26.13 0.82
N ILE A 84 4.43 -26.61 1.33
CA ILE A 84 4.11 -26.57 2.76
C ILE A 84 5.06 -27.46 3.56
N ASN A 85 5.46 -28.63 3.04
CA ASN A 85 6.36 -29.52 3.77
C ASN A 85 7.74 -28.89 3.95
N LYS A 86 8.27 -28.24 2.90
CA LYS A 86 9.52 -27.48 2.99
C LYS A 86 9.39 -26.32 3.97
N PHE A 87 8.33 -25.50 3.84
CA PHE A 87 8.06 -24.40 4.74
C PHE A 87 8.00 -24.83 6.20
N LEU A 88 7.28 -25.95 6.50
CA LEU A 88 7.23 -26.48 7.86
C LEU A 88 8.59 -26.97 8.35
N THR A 89 9.40 -27.57 7.47
CA THR A 89 10.74 -28.02 7.85
C THR A 89 11.66 -26.85 8.19
N ASP A 90 11.54 -25.75 7.47
CA ASP A 90 12.33 -24.54 7.69
C ASP A 90 11.91 -23.81 8.99
N GLU A 91 10.60 -23.71 9.27
CA GLU A 91 10.07 -22.95 10.41
C GLU A 91 9.95 -23.79 11.71
N VAL A 92 9.70 -25.08 11.58
CA VAL A 92 9.48 -26.03 12.68
C VAL A 92 10.17 -27.35 12.35
N PRO A 93 11.48 -27.48 12.51
CA PRO A 93 12.26 -28.66 12.08
C PRO A 93 11.67 -30.01 12.53
N ASP A 94 11.13 -30.07 13.75
CA ASP A 94 10.56 -31.27 14.35
C ASP A 94 9.06 -31.50 14.07
N TRP A 95 8.45 -30.76 13.11
CA TRP A 95 7.01 -30.81 12.86
C TRP A 95 6.47 -32.22 12.60
N LYS A 96 7.29 -33.12 12.03
CA LYS A 96 6.92 -34.50 11.75
C LYS A 96 6.66 -35.32 12.99
N SER A 97 7.26 -34.95 14.15
CA SER A 97 7.01 -35.60 15.43
C SER A 97 5.58 -35.41 15.94
N ALA A 98 4.88 -34.40 15.44
CA ALA A 98 3.49 -34.13 15.75
C ALA A 98 2.48 -34.90 14.86
N ILE A 99 2.97 -35.71 13.91
CA ILE A 99 2.10 -36.53 13.04
C ILE A 99 1.50 -37.66 13.88
N ASN A 100 0.17 -37.62 14.04
CA ASN A 100 -0.58 -38.68 14.70
C ASN A 100 -1.93 -38.90 13.99
N PRO A 101 -2.05 -39.97 13.17
CA PRO A 101 -3.29 -40.25 12.43
C PRO A 101 -4.50 -40.59 13.31
N LEU A 102 -4.24 -41.14 14.52
CA LEU A 102 -5.30 -41.63 15.43
C LEU A 102 -5.84 -40.52 16.34
N ASP A 103 -4.94 -39.63 16.82
CA ASP A 103 -5.29 -38.55 17.73
C ASP A 103 -4.49 -37.30 17.41
N PRO A 104 -4.88 -36.54 16.34
CA PRO A 104 -4.15 -35.36 15.90
C PRO A 104 -4.30 -34.23 16.91
N GLN A 105 -3.24 -33.92 17.63
CA GLN A 105 -3.18 -32.82 18.59
C GLN A 105 -3.01 -31.47 17.86
N LYS A 106 -3.36 -30.38 18.53
CA LYS A 106 -3.03 -29.01 18.10
C LYS A 106 -1.71 -28.57 18.76
N PRO A 107 -0.57 -28.68 18.07
CA PRO A 107 0.71 -28.27 18.65
C PRO A 107 0.71 -26.75 18.91
N LYS A 108 1.46 -26.31 19.92
CA LYS A 108 1.57 -24.89 20.28
C LYS A 108 2.11 -24.02 19.14
N TRP A 109 2.96 -24.59 18.29
CA TRP A 109 3.55 -23.92 17.14
C TRP A 109 2.57 -23.71 15.98
N LEU A 110 1.43 -24.42 15.91
CA LEU A 110 0.53 -24.40 14.77
C LEU A 110 0.02 -23.00 14.43
N THR A 111 -0.52 -22.27 15.41
CA THR A 111 -1.09 -20.93 15.17
C THR A 111 -0.05 -19.91 14.71
N PRO A 112 1.13 -19.76 15.36
CA PRO A 112 2.17 -18.85 14.87
C PRO A 112 2.63 -19.20 13.45
N THR A 113 2.86 -20.49 13.16
CA THR A 113 3.34 -20.96 11.85
C THR A 113 2.30 -20.75 10.74
N VAL A 114 1.00 -20.95 11.05
CA VAL A 114 -0.09 -20.63 10.12
C VAL A 114 -0.13 -19.14 9.80
N ASN A 115 0.11 -18.27 10.77
CA ASN A 115 0.16 -16.82 10.55
C ASN A 115 1.35 -16.44 9.66
N LEU A 116 2.53 -17.00 9.90
CA LEU A 116 3.71 -16.79 9.03
C LEU A 116 3.45 -17.27 7.60
N LEU A 117 2.82 -18.43 7.43
CA LEU A 117 2.43 -18.93 6.10
C LEU A 117 1.44 -18.00 5.43
N ALA A 118 0.46 -17.49 6.16
CA ALA A 118 -0.52 -16.55 5.65
C ALA A 118 0.14 -15.25 5.17
N ASP A 119 1.04 -14.67 5.97
CA ASP A 119 1.78 -13.47 5.61
C ASP A 119 2.63 -13.71 4.35
N LYS A 120 3.29 -14.86 4.24
CA LYS A 120 4.06 -15.24 3.06
C LYS A 120 3.18 -15.36 1.81
N VAL A 121 2.00 -15.98 1.91
CA VAL A 121 1.03 -16.07 0.79
C VAL A 121 0.59 -14.68 0.35
N MET A 122 0.23 -13.79 1.29
CA MET A 122 -0.22 -12.44 0.99
C MET A 122 0.89 -11.62 0.33
N THR A 123 2.12 -11.75 0.81
CA THR A 123 3.29 -11.11 0.23
C THR A 123 3.55 -11.58 -1.20
N ASN A 124 3.49 -12.89 -1.46
CA ASN A 124 3.69 -13.44 -2.81
C ASN A 124 2.55 -13.04 -3.79
N ILE A 125 1.31 -12.86 -3.30
CA ILE A 125 0.23 -12.28 -4.12
C ILE A 125 0.57 -10.85 -4.55
N ASN A 126 1.09 -10.02 -3.65
CA ASN A 126 1.50 -8.65 -3.97
C ASN A 126 2.71 -8.60 -4.91
N GLN A 127 3.66 -9.53 -4.78
CA GLN A 127 4.83 -9.60 -5.66
C GLN A 127 4.44 -9.84 -7.12
N CYS A 128 3.44 -10.68 -7.37
CA CYS A 128 2.96 -10.98 -8.72
C CYS A 128 1.77 -10.09 -9.17
N ALA A 129 1.63 -8.88 -8.62
CA ALA A 129 0.62 -7.93 -9.05
C ALA A 129 0.77 -7.57 -10.54
N ALA A 130 -0.31 -7.04 -11.13
CA ALA A 130 -0.29 -6.49 -12.48
C ALA A 130 -0.66 -5.01 -12.46
N LEU A 131 0.17 -4.18 -13.06
CA LEU A 131 -0.16 -2.78 -13.34
C LEU A 131 -1.08 -2.69 -14.55
N ASN A 132 -1.98 -1.73 -14.56
CA ASN A 132 -2.86 -1.41 -15.68
C ASN A 132 -3.19 0.08 -15.72
N GLY A 133 -3.71 0.56 -16.84
CA GLY A 133 -4.01 1.97 -17.06
C GLY A 133 -4.94 2.56 -15.99
N VAL A 134 -6.01 1.85 -15.63
CA VAL A 134 -6.99 2.33 -14.64
C VAL A 134 -6.35 2.53 -13.27
N SER A 135 -5.55 1.55 -12.81
CA SER A 135 -4.87 1.63 -11.52
C SER A 135 -3.79 2.72 -11.46
N LEU A 136 -3.04 2.90 -12.56
CA LEU A 136 -2.01 3.95 -12.67
C LEU A 136 -2.63 5.34 -12.71
N VAL A 137 -3.64 5.58 -13.55
CA VAL A 137 -4.38 6.86 -13.60
C VAL A 137 -5.01 7.17 -12.24
N ALA A 138 -5.59 6.15 -11.58
CA ALA A 138 -6.13 6.31 -10.24
C ALA A 138 -5.06 6.72 -9.22
N LEU A 139 -3.88 6.10 -9.26
CA LEU A 139 -2.78 6.42 -8.34
C LEU A 139 -2.29 7.86 -8.55
N ILE A 140 -2.06 8.26 -9.79
CA ILE A 140 -1.56 9.58 -10.13
C ILE A 140 -2.58 10.68 -9.80
N LEU A 141 -3.84 10.54 -10.23
CA LEU A 141 -4.85 11.58 -9.99
C LEU A 141 -5.19 11.73 -8.50
N HIS A 142 -5.16 10.63 -7.71
CA HIS A 142 -5.33 10.74 -6.26
C HIS A 142 -4.16 11.43 -5.55
N ALA A 143 -3.00 11.50 -6.17
CA ALA A 143 -1.83 12.21 -5.66
C ALA A 143 -1.79 13.70 -6.06
N THR A 144 -2.83 14.21 -6.70
CA THR A 144 -2.98 15.64 -7.02
C THR A 144 -4.08 16.28 -6.18
N ASP A 145 -3.91 17.54 -5.80
CA ASP A 145 -4.83 18.27 -4.92
C ASP A 145 -6.28 18.28 -5.44
N ASN A 146 -6.43 18.56 -6.74
CA ASN A 146 -7.73 18.69 -7.39
C ASN A 146 -8.18 17.41 -8.11
N LYS A 147 -7.41 16.31 -7.99
CA LYS A 147 -7.64 15.05 -8.72
C LYS A 147 -7.80 15.28 -10.23
N ALA A 148 -7.01 16.19 -10.76
CA ALA A 148 -7.05 16.63 -12.16
C ALA A 148 -5.63 16.99 -12.65
N LEU A 149 -5.37 16.69 -13.92
CA LEU A 149 -4.15 17.10 -14.65
C LEU A 149 -4.53 17.42 -16.10
N SER A 150 -3.69 18.21 -16.78
CA SER A 150 -3.77 18.29 -18.23
C SER A 150 -3.47 16.90 -18.82
N LYS A 151 -4.05 16.60 -19.96
CA LYS A 151 -3.87 15.31 -20.64
C LYS A 151 -2.40 15.02 -20.89
N SER A 152 -1.65 16.00 -21.41
CA SER A 152 -0.23 15.85 -21.71
C SER A 152 0.62 15.61 -20.45
N GLU A 153 0.28 16.26 -19.32
CA GLU A 153 0.96 16.03 -18.06
C GLU A 153 0.65 14.64 -17.50
N LEU A 154 -0.61 14.19 -17.56
CA LEU A 154 -0.98 12.85 -17.12
C LEU A 154 -0.30 11.76 -17.96
N GLU A 155 -0.23 11.92 -19.29
CA GLU A 155 0.51 11.01 -20.17
C GLU A 155 2.01 10.95 -19.78
N SER A 156 2.64 12.10 -19.54
CA SER A 156 4.03 12.18 -19.10
C SER A 156 4.25 11.54 -17.72
N GLN A 157 3.31 11.68 -16.80
CA GLN A 157 3.36 11.02 -15.49
C GLN A 157 3.20 9.50 -15.62
N LEU A 158 2.28 9.02 -16.46
CA LEU A 158 2.12 7.59 -16.73
C LEU A 158 3.41 6.98 -17.26
N ASP A 159 4.06 7.62 -18.24
CA ASP A 159 5.33 7.15 -18.78
C ASP A 159 6.43 7.11 -17.70
N PHE A 160 6.48 8.10 -16.81
CA PHE A 160 7.42 8.12 -15.68
C PHE A 160 7.17 6.96 -14.71
N PHE A 161 5.93 6.73 -14.31
CA PHE A 161 5.57 5.63 -13.41
C PHE A 161 5.87 4.26 -14.02
N LEU A 162 5.58 4.08 -15.32
CA LEU A 162 5.95 2.87 -16.06
C LEU A 162 7.46 2.67 -16.13
N MET A 163 8.23 3.73 -16.43
CA MET A 163 9.67 3.67 -16.52
C MET A 163 10.30 3.26 -15.18
N LEU A 164 9.82 3.82 -14.07
CA LEU A 164 10.27 3.42 -12.73
C LEU A 164 10.12 1.91 -12.51
N GLN A 165 8.95 1.33 -12.81
CA GLN A 165 8.72 -0.09 -12.61
C GLN A 165 9.41 -0.98 -13.64
N ARG A 166 9.76 -0.45 -14.82
CA ARG A 166 10.57 -1.18 -15.82
C ARG A 166 12.06 -1.19 -15.45
N SER A 167 12.57 -0.15 -14.79
CA SER A 167 14.00 0.01 -14.48
C SER A 167 14.34 -0.33 -13.02
N ALA A 168 13.43 -0.05 -12.08
CA ALA A 168 13.54 -0.39 -10.65
C ALA A 168 12.24 -1.07 -10.17
N PRO A 169 11.95 -2.29 -10.63
CA PRO A 169 10.67 -2.95 -10.35
C PRO A 169 10.50 -3.24 -8.85
N TYR A 170 9.26 -3.14 -8.38
CA TYR A 170 8.88 -3.60 -7.03
C TYR A 170 9.26 -5.08 -6.81
N SER A 171 9.04 -5.91 -7.81
CA SER A 171 9.38 -7.33 -7.83
C SER A 171 9.64 -7.77 -9.27
N THR A 172 10.48 -8.79 -9.45
CA THR A 172 10.71 -9.43 -10.77
C THR A 172 9.47 -10.14 -11.32
N GLU A 173 8.48 -10.44 -10.48
CA GLU A 173 7.21 -11.07 -10.84
C GLU A 173 6.11 -10.06 -11.20
N LEU A 174 6.36 -8.76 -10.99
CA LEU A 174 5.40 -7.70 -11.31
C LEU A 174 5.16 -7.62 -12.82
N THR A 175 3.91 -7.68 -13.23
CA THR A 175 3.56 -7.43 -14.64
C THR A 175 3.43 -5.93 -14.89
N VAL A 176 4.27 -5.40 -15.77
CA VAL A 176 4.23 -4.00 -16.20
C VAL A 176 3.73 -3.97 -17.64
N PRO A 177 2.68 -3.18 -17.98
CA PRO A 177 2.16 -3.12 -19.35
C PRO A 177 3.22 -2.59 -20.32
N PRO A 178 3.27 -3.10 -21.57
CA PRO A 178 4.20 -2.63 -22.59
C PRO A 178 3.77 -1.30 -23.23
N GLU A 179 2.50 -0.93 -23.10
CA GLU A 179 1.90 0.26 -23.67
C GLU A 179 2.56 1.54 -23.12
N SER A 180 2.47 2.63 -23.87
CA SER A 180 2.85 3.99 -23.47
C SER A 180 1.79 4.63 -22.57
N GLY A 181 2.15 5.73 -21.89
CA GLY A 181 1.19 6.51 -21.11
C GLY A 181 0.01 7.02 -21.93
N THR A 182 0.25 7.44 -23.18
CA THR A 182 -0.79 7.88 -24.12
C THR A 182 -1.77 6.75 -24.47
N GLU A 183 -1.26 5.54 -24.75
CA GLU A 183 -2.12 4.38 -25.07
C GLU A 183 -2.95 3.94 -23.87
N LEU A 184 -2.34 3.87 -22.68
CA LEU A 184 -3.05 3.52 -21.45
C LEU A 184 -4.13 4.56 -21.10
N LEU A 185 -3.83 5.85 -21.25
CA LEU A 185 -4.82 6.90 -20.99
C LEU A 185 -6.01 6.82 -21.97
N ALA A 186 -5.75 6.55 -23.25
CA ALA A 186 -6.81 6.35 -24.24
C ALA A 186 -7.74 5.17 -23.87
N GLU A 187 -7.18 4.05 -23.37
CA GLU A 187 -7.97 2.91 -22.87
C GLU A 187 -8.84 3.31 -21.66
N VAL A 188 -8.28 4.06 -20.70
CA VAL A 188 -9.00 4.52 -19.51
C VAL A 188 -10.14 5.45 -19.84
N ILE A 189 -9.94 6.36 -20.80
CA ILE A 189 -10.99 7.26 -21.32
C ILE A 189 -12.10 6.44 -21.99
N ALA A 190 -11.75 5.45 -22.82
CA ALA A 190 -12.69 4.56 -23.49
C ALA A 190 -13.53 3.72 -22.50
N LEU A 191 -13.01 3.45 -21.30
CA LEU A 191 -13.73 2.77 -20.21
C LEU A 191 -14.62 3.72 -19.40
N ASN A 192 -14.66 5.02 -19.72
CA ASN A 192 -15.37 6.07 -18.98
C ASN A 192 -15.04 6.10 -17.48
N LYS A 193 -13.76 5.94 -17.13
CA LYS A 193 -13.28 5.97 -15.74
C LYS A 193 -12.87 7.36 -15.27
N VAL A 194 -12.72 8.29 -16.19
CA VAL A 194 -12.33 9.69 -15.98
C VAL A 194 -13.23 10.63 -16.75
N THR A 195 -13.30 11.87 -16.29
CA THR A 195 -13.99 12.96 -17.00
C THR A 195 -12.96 13.72 -17.82
N VAL A 196 -13.30 13.97 -19.09
CA VAL A 196 -12.50 14.79 -20.01
C VAL A 196 -13.22 16.12 -20.21
N ASN A 197 -12.56 17.21 -19.85
CA ASN A 197 -13.02 18.57 -20.10
C ASN A 197 -12.04 19.26 -21.06
N GLU A 198 -12.56 20.01 -22.03
CA GLU A 198 -11.75 20.75 -22.98
C GLU A 198 -11.93 22.26 -22.77
N ASP A 199 -10.84 22.99 -22.76
CA ASP A 199 -10.82 24.44 -22.71
C ASP A 199 -9.88 25.02 -23.79
N SER A 200 -9.64 26.34 -23.77
CA SER A 200 -8.77 27.01 -24.77
C SER A 200 -7.28 26.61 -24.66
N PHE A 201 -6.87 25.89 -23.62
CA PHE A 201 -5.49 25.44 -23.38
C PHE A 201 -5.29 23.94 -23.62
N GLY A 202 -6.39 23.17 -23.81
CA GLY A 202 -6.35 21.74 -24.12
C GLY A 202 -7.30 20.91 -23.25
N GLU A 203 -7.07 19.59 -23.25
CA GLU A 203 -7.89 18.63 -22.50
C GLU A 203 -7.39 18.51 -21.05
N ILE A 204 -8.34 18.55 -20.11
CA ILE A 204 -8.14 18.29 -18.68
C ILE A 204 -8.78 16.96 -18.33
N ILE A 205 -8.04 16.08 -17.72
CA ILE A 205 -8.51 14.78 -17.21
C ILE A 205 -8.71 14.89 -15.70
N SER A 206 -9.90 14.52 -15.23
CA SER A 206 -10.26 14.66 -13.81
C SER A 206 -11.13 13.52 -13.30
N LEU A 207 -11.17 13.36 -11.97
CA LEU A 207 -12.11 12.50 -11.27
C LEU A 207 -13.23 13.35 -10.68
N ASP A 208 -14.47 13.07 -11.06
CA ASP A 208 -15.63 13.59 -10.35
C ASP A 208 -15.78 12.91 -8.96
N GLU A 209 -16.73 13.35 -8.15
CA GLU A 209 -16.92 12.83 -6.79
C GLU A 209 -17.21 11.33 -6.77
N SER A 210 -18.02 10.83 -7.72
CA SER A 210 -18.35 9.41 -7.84
C SER A 210 -17.14 8.58 -8.29
N ALA A 211 -16.43 9.04 -9.32
CA ALA A 211 -15.23 8.40 -9.84
C ALA A 211 -14.10 8.40 -8.79
N THR A 212 -13.96 9.46 -7.99
CA THR A 212 -12.96 9.55 -6.91
C THR A 212 -13.04 8.34 -5.97
N LEU A 213 -14.24 7.99 -5.52
CA LEU A 213 -14.40 6.84 -4.61
C LEU A 213 -14.16 5.50 -5.32
N GLU A 214 -14.63 5.34 -6.55
CA GLU A 214 -14.39 4.13 -7.33
C GLU A 214 -12.90 3.96 -7.65
N MET A 215 -12.26 4.99 -8.16
CA MET A 215 -10.84 4.95 -8.57
C MET A 215 -9.91 4.71 -7.39
N ARG A 216 -10.31 5.07 -6.15
CA ARG A 216 -9.55 4.74 -4.96
C ARG A 216 -9.37 3.23 -4.76
N TYR A 217 -10.34 2.41 -5.15
CA TYR A 217 -10.18 0.95 -5.15
C TYR A 217 -9.01 0.52 -6.04
N TYR A 218 -8.93 1.05 -7.25
CA TYR A 218 -7.86 0.71 -8.20
C TYR A 218 -6.50 1.27 -7.78
N ARG A 219 -6.45 2.49 -7.24
CA ARG A 219 -5.24 3.04 -6.60
C ARG A 219 -4.67 2.08 -5.57
N ASN A 220 -5.52 1.59 -4.69
CA ASN A 220 -5.11 0.73 -3.57
C ASN A 220 -4.63 -0.67 -4.02
N ASN A 221 -5.02 -1.14 -5.19
CA ASN A 221 -4.53 -2.40 -5.74
C ASN A 221 -3.03 -2.38 -6.02
N ILE A 222 -2.47 -1.23 -6.41
CA ILE A 222 -1.07 -1.10 -6.82
C ILE A 222 -0.23 -0.18 -5.94
N LEU A 223 -0.80 0.48 -4.92
CA LEU A 223 -0.07 1.41 -4.06
C LEU A 223 1.21 0.80 -3.48
N HIS A 224 1.15 -0.48 -3.07
CA HIS A 224 2.28 -1.20 -2.49
C HIS A 224 3.49 -1.28 -3.43
N THR A 225 3.28 -1.26 -4.75
CA THR A 225 4.37 -1.33 -5.74
C THR A 225 5.15 -0.02 -5.87
N TYR A 226 4.57 1.10 -5.46
CA TYR A 226 5.20 2.43 -5.55
C TYR A 226 5.65 3.01 -4.21
N VAL A 227 5.30 2.39 -3.08
CA VAL A 227 5.56 2.95 -1.74
C VAL A 227 7.03 3.24 -1.49
N LEU A 228 7.95 2.35 -1.89
CA LEU A 228 9.39 2.56 -1.75
C LEU A 228 9.85 3.79 -2.53
N HIS A 229 9.50 3.86 -3.81
CA HIS A 229 9.85 4.97 -4.70
C HIS A 229 9.28 6.30 -4.18
N ALA A 230 8.03 6.27 -3.69
CA ALA A 230 7.36 7.43 -3.12
C ALA A 230 8.05 7.94 -1.85
N PHE A 231 8.47 7.05 -0.93
CA PHE A 231 9.26 7.46 0.23
C PHE A 231 10.63 8.05 -0.16
N VAL A 232 11.31 7.49 -1.16
CA VAL A 232 12.56 8.07 -1.67
C VAL A 232 12.33 9.49 -2.18
N CYS A 233 11.30 9.70 -3.01
CA CYS A 233 10.97 11.03 -3.53
C CYS A 233 10.54 11.99 -2.42
N ARG A 234 9.77 11.55 -1.42
CA ARG A 234 9.37 12.40 -0.29
C ARG A 234 10.58 12.85 0.53
N VAL A 235 11.54 11.97 0.79
CA VAL A 235 12.77 12.33 1.50
C VAL A 235 13.59 13.35 0.69
N LEU A 236 13.68 13.17 -0.63
CA LEU A 236 14.37 14.11 -1.52
C LEU A 236 13.67 15.48 -1.58
N GLU A 237 12.33 15.49 -1.61
CA GLU A 237 11.53 16.72 -1.69
C GLU A 237 11.65 17.57 -0.41
N CYS A 238 11.65 16.93 0.75
CA CYS A 238 11.71 17.63 2.05
C CYS A 238 13.12 18.03 2.47
N ASN A 239 14.17 17.64 1.71
CA ASN A 239 15.56 17.96 2.03
C ASN A 239 16.28 18.54 0.82
N ALA A 240 16.83 19.75 0.95
CA ALA A 240 17.58 20.40 -0.12
C ALA A 240 18.80 19.56 -0.57
N LYS A 241 19.46 18.88 0.38
CA LYS A 241 20.54 17.93 0.16
C LYS A 241 20.50 16.83 1.20
N VAL A 242 20.66 15.57 0.79
CA VAL A 242 20.58 14.41 1.67
C VAL A 242 21.51 13.28 1.24
N SER A 243 22.23 12.65 2.17
CA SER A 243 23.15 11.54 1.86
C SER A 243 22.38 10.25 1.57
N THR A 244 22.96 9.37 0.74
CA THR A 244 22.41 8.03 0.46
C THR A 244 22.11 7.25 1.74
N SER A 245 23.03 7.29 2.72
CA SER A 245 22.85 6.58 3.99
C SER A 245 21.66 7.09 4.79
N THR A 246 21.39 8.39 4.76
CA THR A 246 20.23 9.01 5.41
C THR A 246 18.92 8.60 4.71
N ILE A 247 18.89 8.64 3.36
CA ILE A 247 17.73 8.20 2.58
C ILE A 247 17.41 6.73 2.90
N VAL A 248 18.41 5.85 2.79
CA VAL A 248 18.25 4.42 3.08
C VAL A 248 17.70 4.21 4.49
N LYS A 249 18.30 4.81 5.50
CA LYS A 249 17.86 4.69 6.90
C LYS A 249 16.42 5.14 7.10
N GLN A 250 16.07 6.34 6.59
CA GLN A 250 14.72 6.88 6.77
C GLN A 250 13.67 6.05 6.04
N VAL A 251 13.92 5.69 4.78
CA VAL A 251 12.99 4.91 3.97
C VAL A 251 12.78 3.51 4.57
N GLN A 252 13.84 2.82 5.02
CA GLN A 252 13.72 1.51 5.66
C GLN A 252 12.86 1.57 6.94
N ILE A 253 13.06 2.57 7.79
CA ILE A 253 12.24 2.77 9.00
C ILE A 253 10.76 2.93 8.62
N LEU A 254 10.46 3.77 7.64
CA LEU A 254 9.08 4.04 7.21
C LEU A 254 8.42 2.80 6.57
N LEU A 255 9.15 2.06 5.74
CA LEU A 255 8.66 0.81 5.14
C LEU A 255 8.35 -0.25 6.19
N GLN A 256 9.18 -0.39 7.23
CA GLN A 256 8.93 -1.35 8.31
C GLN A 256 7.64 -1.07 9.08
N LEU A 257 7.24 0.21 9.25
CA LEU A 257 5.98 0.58 9.91
C LEU A 257 4.74 0.03 9.19
N ILE A 258 4.78 -0.05 7.87
CA ILE A 258 3.64 -0.47 7.04
C ILE A 258 3.83 -1.83 6.38
N LYS A 259 4.96 -2.50 6.64
CA LYS A 259 5.31 -3.79 6.02
C LYS A 259 4.21 -4.83 6.18
N SER A 260 3.67 -4.98 7.39
CA SER A 260 2.59 -5.92 7.67
C SER A 260 1.21 -5.43 7.19
N GLU A 261 1.00 -4.13 7.08
CA GLU A 261 -0.26 -3.57 6.57
C GLU A 261 -0.40 -3.75 5.05
N LEU A 262 0.71 -3.58 4.32
CA LEU A 262 0.76 -3.67 2.86
C LEU A 262 1.38 -4.97 2.35
N PHE A 263 1.74 -5.91 3.22
CA PHE A 263 2.40 -7.18 2.86
C PHE A 263 3.60 -6.95 1.93
N LEU A 264 4.49 -6.03 2.33
CA LEU A 264 5.69 -5.71 1.56
C LEU A 264 6.71 -6.83 1.69
N TRP A 265 7.34 -7.17 0.58
CA TRP A 265 8.41 -8.16 0.53
C TRP A 265 9.78 -7.52 0.77
N GLY A 266 10.79 -8.36 0.92
CA GLY A 266 12.19 -7.99 1.00
C GLY A 266 12.74 -7.97 2.42
N SER A 267 13.98 -8.38 2.51
CA SER A 267 14.87 -8.18 3.65
C SER A 267 15.36 -6.73 3.69
N ASP A 268 16.01 -6.33 4.75
CA ASP A 268 16.60 -5.00 4.87
C ASP A 268 17.68 -4.73 3.81
N ASP A 269 18.44 -5.77 3.39
CA ASP A 269 19.45 -5.66 2.33
C ASP A 269 18.80 -5.50 0.95
N GLU A 270 17.74 -6.25 0.65
CA GLU A 270 16.97 -6.10 -0.58
C GLU A 270 16.31 -4.72 -0.66
N MET A 271 15.73 -4.24 0.43
CA MET A 271 15.17 -2.89 0.52
C MET A 271 16.24 -1.81 0.26
N ARG A 272 17.43 -1.95 0.86
CA ARG A 272 18.56 -1.05 0.60
C ARG A 272 18.92 -1.03 -0.87
N THR A 273 19.11 -2.20 -1.50
CA THR A 273 19.44 -2.32 -2.92
C THR A 273 18.38 -1.66 -3.79
N ASN A 274 17.10 -1.87 -3.49
CA ASN A 274 16.00 -1.27 -4.24
C ASN A 274 15.93 0.27 -4.08
N ILE A 275 16.27 0.81 -2.90
CA ILE A 275 16.38 2.26 -2.68
C ILE A 275 17.53 2.84 -3.52
N GLU A 276 18.71 2.21 -3.50
CA GLU A 276 19.87 2.65 -4.26
C GLU A 276 19.61 2.55 -5.78
N THR A 277 18.96 1.49 -6.24
CA THR A 277 18.50 1.35 -7.63
C THR A 277 17.50 2.45 -8.01
N THR A 278 16.55 2.76 -7.13
CA THR A 278 15.59 3.86 -7.36
C THR A 278 16.32 5.20 -7.54
N LEU A 279 17.32 5.51 -6.70
CA LEU A 279 18.11 6.72 -6.82
C LEU A 279 18.87 6.79 -8.16
N SER A 280 19.44 5.66 -8.61
CA SER A 280 20.13 5.57 -9.91
C SER A 280 19.16 5.85 -11.06
N VAL A 281 17.96 5.25 -11.03
CA VAL A 281 16.94 5.47 -12.06
C VAL A 281 16.43 6.92 -12.05
N LEU A 282 16.21 7.52 -10.87
CA LEU A 282 15.85 8.94 -10.79
C LEU A 282 16.92 9.86 -11.37
N SER A 283 18.20 9.48 -11.24
CA SER A 283 19.32 10.22 -11.85
C SER A 283 19.35 10.04 -13.36
N GLU A 284 19.16 8.83 -13.88
CA GLU A 284 19.09 8.55 -15.32
C GLU A 284 17.94 9.32 -15.99
N LEU A 285 16.82 9.47 -15.28
CA LEU A 285 15.66 10.24 -15.72
C LEU A 285 15.80 11.77 -15.49
N ASN A 286 16.95 12.23 -15.02
CA ASN A 286 17.24 13.63 -14.68
C ASN A 286 16.26 14.24 -13.66
N ILE A 287 15.68 13.44 -12.76
CA ILE A 287 14.75 13.90 -11.71
C ILE A 287 15.53 14.26 -10.45
N ALA A 288 16.55 13.49 -10.12
CA ALA A 288 17.47 13.74 -9.02
C ALA A 288 18.91 13.66 -9.50
N GLN A 289 19.82 14.30 -8.77
CA GLN A 289 21.26 14.22 -9.04
C GLN A 289 22.05 13.99 -7.77
N GLN A 290 23.17 13.27 -7.90
CA GLN A 290 24.16 13.20 -6.85
C GLN A 290 25.18 14.34 -7.09
N ASN A 291 25.34 15.21 -6.10
CA ASN A 291 26.23 16.35 -6.15
C ASN A 291 27.69 15.93 -5.89
N ASP A 292 28.65 16.83 -6.13
CA ASP A 292 30.09 16.58 -5.88
C ASP A 292 30.43 16.22 -4.43
N ASP A 293 29.58 16.64 -3.47
CA ASP A 293 29.69 16.31 -2.05
C ASP A 293 29.11 14.92 -1.69
N GLY A 294 28.62 14.15 -2.69
CA GLY A 294 28.01 12.84 -2.54
C GLY A 294 26.56 12.86 -2.04
N ASN A 295 25.98 14.03 -1.81
CA ASN A 295 24.58 14.18 -1.44
C ASN A 295 23.66 14.21 -2.65
N TRP A 296 22.43 13.79 -2.45
CA TRP A 296 21.36 13.82 -3.45
C TRP A 296 20.49 15.07 -3.31
N SER A 297 20.02 15.60 -4.44
CA SER A 297 19.03 16.67 -4.53
C SER A 297 18.12 16.46 -5.73
N LEU A 298 16.89 16.99 -5.68
CA LEU A 298 16.03 17.07 -6.86
C LEU A 298 16.57 18.13 -7.84
N MET A 299 16.34 17.90 -9.13
CA MET A 299 16.64 18.88 -10.17
C MET A 299 15.75 20.13 -10.00
N GLU A 300 16.25 21.28 -10.46
CA GLU A 300 15.51 22.56 -10.33
C GLU A 300 14.41 22.74 -11.38
N ASP A 301 14.38 21.91 -12.44
CA ASP A 301 13.35 21.96 -13.47
C ASP A 301 11.98 21.62 -12.89
N ASN A 302 11.01 22.50 -13.09
CA ASN A 302 9.68 22.39 -12.50
C ASN A 302 8.89 21.15 -13.01
N ASN A 303 9.06 20.76 -14.27
CA ASN A 303 8.36 19.60 -14.83
C ASN A 303 8.91 18.30 -14.24
N LEU A 304 10.23 18.23 -14.06
CA LEU A 304 10.89 17.08 -13.44
C LEU A 304 10.59 17.00 -11.97
N ARG A 305 10.56 18.13 -11.26
CA ARG A 305 10.15 18.17 -9.84
C ARG A 305 8.70 17.77 -9.65
N SER A 306 7.80 18.16 -10.57
CA SER A 306 6.39 17.74 -10.53
C SER A 306 6.25 16.21 -10.56
N LYS A 307 7.11 15.52 -11.33
CA LYS A 307 7.11 14.04 -11.36
C LYS A 307 7.45 13.43 -10.00
N ALA A 308 8.53 13.91 -9.37
CA ALA A 308 8.91 13.45 -8.03
C ALA A 308 7.85 13.78 -6.98
N ARG A 309 7.27 14.99 -7.05
CA ARG A 309 6.23 15.45 -6.13
C ARG A 309 4.97 14.57 -6.20
N ILE A 310 4.42 14.35 -7.40
CA ILE A 310 3.21 13.50 -7.56
C ILE A 310 3.48 12.09 -7.03
N LEU A 311 4.67 11.55 -7.27
CA LEU A 311 5.03 10.24 -6.71
C LEU A 311 5.12 10.28 -5.18
N ALA A 312 5.73 11.32 -4.60
CA ALA A 312 5.81 11.52 -3.16
C ALA A 312 4.42 11.65 -2.51
N GLU A 313 3.49 12.35 -3.17
CA GLU A 313 2.10 12.53 -2.69
C GLU A 313 1.30 11.22 -2.64
N CYS A 314 1.70 10.17 -3.40
CA CYS A 314 1.03 8.86 -3.33
C CYS A 314 0.97 8.27 -1.91
N ILE A 315 1.91 8.66 -1.01
CA ILE A 315 2.02 8.14 0.37
C ILE A 315 1.72 9.18 1.44
N ASP A 316 1.29 10.38 1.06
CA ASP A 316 1.08 11.49 1.99
C ASP A 316 0.11 11.11 3.13
N GLU A 317 -1.02 10.49 2.83
CA GLU A 317 -1.97 9.97 3.82
C GLU A 317 -1.31 8.99 4.82
N THR A 318 -0.33 8.22 4.38
CA THR A 318 0.42 7.28 5.25
C THR A 318 1.33 8.04 6.20
N ILE A 319 2.04 9.05 5.71
CA ILE A 319 2.91 9.92 6.53
C ILE A 319 2.08 10.70 7.55
N GLN A 320 0.93 11.23 7.16
CA GLN A 320 0.01 11.92 8.06
C GLN A 320 -0.48 11.00 9.19
N ARG A 321 -0.77 9.72 8.92
CA ARG A 321 -1.11 8.73 9.96
C ARG A 321 0.05 8.52 10.94
N PHE A 322 1.28 8.47 10.46
CA PHE A 322 2.46 8.42 11.33
C PHE A 322 2.56 9.66 12.21
N ALA A 323 2.35 10.86 11.62
CA ALA A 323 2.41 12.12 12.34
C ALA A 323 1.36 12.21 13.45
N ILE A 324 0.13 11.75 13.20
CA ILE A 324 -0.93 11.69 14.22
C ILE A 324 -0.48 10.83 15.40
N ILE A 325 -0.04 9.60 15.16
CA ILE A 325 0.32 8.65 16.22
C ILE A 325 1.55 9.14 16.98
N CYS A 326 2.61 9.54 16.28
CA CYS A 326 3.83 10.06 16.92
C CYS A 326 3.58 11.31 17.76
N SER A 327 2.69 12.20 17.34
CA SER A 327 2.38 13.43 18.08
C SER A 327 1.47 13.17 19.29
N LEU A 328 0.44 12.33 19.10
CA LEU A 328 -0.54 12.06 20.15
C LEU A 328 0.02 11.23 21.28
N ILE A 329 0.87 10.25 21.02
CA ILE A 329 1.41 9.40 22.08
C ILE A 329 2.25 10.20 23.09
N TYR A 330 3.04 11.16 22.64
CA TYR A 330 3.79 12.06 23.54
C TYR A 330 2.89 12.95 24.39
N ARG A 331 1.75 13.38 23.85
CA ARG A 331 0.84 14.31 24.52
C ARG A 331 -0.10 13.63 25.50
N LEU A 332 -0.50 12.39 25.20
CA LEU A 332 -1.56 11.69 25.92
C LEU A 332 -1.04 10.56 26.83
N SER A 333 0.24 10.21 26.73
CA SER A 333 0.87 9.14 27.52
C SER A 333 0.95 9.52 29.04
N PRO A 334 0.72 8.57 29.94
CA PRO A 334 0.31 7.19 29.71
C PRO A 334 -1.19 7.08 29.37
N ILE A 335 -1.57 6.19 28.45
CA ILE A 335 -2.94 6.05 27.98
C ILE A 335 -3.28 4.58 27.66
N ASP A 336 -4.51 4.12 27.93
CA ASP A 336 -4.94 2.80 27.50
C ASP A 336 -5.07 2.72 25.97
N LYS A 337 -4.86 1.51 25.41
CA LYS A 337 -4.83 1.31 23.96
C LYS A 337 -6.15 1.69 23.27
N ALA A 338 -7.28 1.35 23.85
CA ALA A 338 -8.59 1.60 23.24
C ALA A 338 -8.89 3.11 23.17
N SER A 339 -8.65 3.85 24.27
CA SER A 339 -8.79 5.29 24.33
C SER A 339 -7.81 6.01 23.39
N PHE A 340 -6.59 5.49 23.24
CA PHE A 340 -5.62 6.03 22.28
C PHE A 340 -6.09 5.85 20.83
N GLU A 341 -6.56 4.67 20.46
CA GLU A 341 -7.12 4.39 19.13
C GLU A 341 -8.31 5.31 18.80
N GLU A 342 -9.19 5.56 19.77
CA GLU A 342 -10.31 6.49 19.59
C GLU A 342 -9.84 7.93 19.36
N LYS A 343 -8.83 8.40 20.10
CA LYS A 343 -8.24 9.73 19.90
C LYS A 343 -7.58 9.85 18.53
N VAL A 344 -6.82 8.83 18.09
CA VAL A 344 -6.19 8.79 16.76
C VAL A 344 -7.26 8.91 15.67
N VAL A 345 -8.34 8.11 15.73
CA VAL A 345 -9.45 8.17 14.77
C VAL A 345 -10.16 9.52 14.80
N SER A 346 -10.33 10.13 15.99
CA SER A 346 -10.95 11.45 16.12
C SER A 346 -10.14 12.55 15.42
N ILE A 347 -8.81 12.56 15.60
CA ILE A 347 -7.92 13.50 14.90
C ILE A 347 -7.90 13.21 13.40
N ALA A 348 -7.85 11.95 12.99
CA ALA A 348 -7.92 11.58 11.58
C ALA A 348 -9.20 12.10 10.90
N LYS A 349 -10.36 11.96 11.55
CA LYS A 349 -11.63 12.54 11.07
C LYS A 349 -11.58 14.06 10.93
N ARG A 350 -10.98 14.73 11.91
CA ARG A 350 -10.80 16.19 11.87
C ARG A 350 -9.94 16.62 10.69
N LEU A 351 -8.82 15.92 10.44
CA LEU A 351 -7.94 16.19 9.30
C LEU A 351 -8.65 15.95 7.97
N CYS A 352 -9.48 14.91 7.85
CA CYS A 352 -10.30 14.68 6.66
C CYS A 352 -11.14 15.90 6.30
N VAL A 353 -11.76 16.52 7.31
CA VAL A 353 -12.60 17.72 7.09
C VAL A 353 -11.75 18.95 6.76
N LEU A 354 -10.64 19.16 7.47
CA LEU A 354 -9.79 20.36 7.31
C LEU A 354 -8.97 20.35 6.02
N ASN A 355 -8.52 19.18 5.59
CA ASN A 355 -7.63 19.01 4.43
C ASN A 355 -8.32 18.32 3.25
N ASN A 356 -9.66 18.21 3.26
CA ASN A 356 -10.45 17.56 2.19
C ASN A 356 -9.97 16.16 1.80
N ILE A 357 -9.55 15.36 2.80
CA ILE A 357 -9.06 13.99 2.58
C ILE A 357 -10.24 13.05 2.41
N SER A 358 -10.48 12.59 1.19
CA SER A 358 -11.55 11.63 0.86
C SER A 358 -11.04 10.19 0.94
N ALA A 359 -10.49 9.77 2.10
CA ALA A 359 -9.82 8.50 2.33
C ALA A 359 -10.50 7.69 3.44
N PRO A 360 -11.43 6.76 3.14
CA PRO A 360 -12.05 5.92 4.18
C PRO A 360 -11.03 5.18 5.04
N GLU A 361 -9.94 4.69 4.46
CA GLU A 361 -8.85 3.99 5.16
C GLU A 361 -8.07 4.91 6.13
N PHE A 362 -8.07 6.21 5.91
CA PHE A 362 -7.42 7.17 6.80
C PHE A 362 -8.09 7.22 8.18
N ILE A 363 -9.40 7.01 8.23
CA ILE A 363 -10.20 6.96 9.45
C ILE A 363 -10.52 5.55 9.91
N ASP A 364 -10.05 4.51 9.21
CA ASP A 364 -10.30 3.12 9.55
C ASP A 364 -9.59 2.75 10.86
N LYS A 365 -10.38 2.46 11.90
CA LYS A 365 -9.89 2.06 13.22
C LYS A 365 -8.96 0.84 13.15
N LYS A 366 -9.23 -0.11 12.25
CA LYS A 366 -8.41 -1.32 12.10
C LYS A 366 -7.03 -0.99 11.52
N ALA A 367 -6.97 -0.12 10.52
CA ALA A 367 -5.70 0.34 9.94
C ALA A 367 -4.86 1.12 10.97
N GLN A 368 -5.50 1.97 11.77
CA GLN A 368 -4.81 2.69 12.85
C GLN A 368 -4.30 1.73 13.94
N SER A 369 -5.12 0.76 14.36
CA SER A 369 -4.72 -0.26 15.34
C SER A 369 -3.57 -1.13 14.86
N MET A 370 -3.53 -1.48 13.55
CA MET A 370 -2.42 -2.22 12.95
C MET A 370 -1.12 -1.41 13.00
N LEU A 371 -1.17 -0.12 12.67
CA LEU A 371 -0.01 0.77 12.73
C LEU A 371 0.52 0.93 14.16
N ILE A 372 -0.37 1.16 15.14
CA ILE A 372 0.00 1.22 16.56
C ILE A 372 0.67 -0.10 17.00
N SER A 373 0.12 -1.23 16.57
CA SER A 373 0.68 -2.55 16.90
C SER A 373 2.05 -2.78 16.22
N SER A 374 2.25 -2.30 14.99
CA SER A 374 3.56 -2.30 14.32
C SER A 374 4.57 -1.45 15.08
N MET A 375 4.18 -0.25 15.53
CA MET A 375 5.05 0.61 16.33
C MET A 375 5.41 -0.01 17.69
N GLN A 376 4.49 -0.76 18.31
CA GLN A 376 4.79 -1.54 19.52
C GLN A 376 5.78 -2.67 19.23
N LYS A 377 5.56 -3.45 18.16
CA LYS A 377 6.44 -4.54 17.75
C LYS A 377 7.86 -4.07 17.42
N LEU A 378 7.99 -2.89 16.84
CA LEU A 378 9.27 -2.26 16.49
C LEU A 378 9.92 -1.49 17.65
N GLY A 379 9.29 -1.47 18.84
CA GLY A 379 9.85 -0.86 20.05
C GLY A 379 9.78 0.66 20.12
N TYR A 380 8.90 1.31 19.34
CA TYR A 380 8.65 2.75 19.41
C TYR A 380 7.64 3.13 20.51
N ILE A 381 6.71 2.23 20.80
CA ILE A 381 5.69 2.35 21.85
C ILE A 381 5.76 1.09 22.71
N ASP A 382 5.73 1.27 24.03
CA ASP A 382 5.75 0.17 24.98
C ASP A 382 4.54 0.24 25.93
N ARG A 383 4.47 -0.66 26.88
CA ARG A 383 3.48 -0.67 27.96
C ARG A 383 4.16 -0.49 29.32
N ASN A 384 3.61 0.41 30.14
CA ASN A 384 4.01 0.54 31.54
C ASN A 384 3.47 -0.62 32.39
N GLU A 385 3.76 -0.63 33.69
CA GLU A 385 3.30 -1.63 34.67
C GLU A 385 1.78 -1.77 34.72
N ASP A 386 1.04 -0.70 34.45
CA ASP A 386 -0.43 -0.68 34.39
C ASP A 386 -0.99 -1.12 33.04
N GLY A 387 -0.12 -1.53 32.09
CA GLY A 387 -0.52 -1.97 30.74
C GLY A 387 -0.85 -0.83 29.77
N GLN A 388 -0.65 0.43 30.17
CA GLN A 388 -0.91 1.61 29.35
C GLN A 388 0.23 1.87 28.36
N LEU A 389 -0.10 2.47 27.20
CA LEU A 389 0.86 2.84 26.18
C LEU A 389 1.71 4.03 26.62
N VAL A 390 3.02 3.90 26.42
CA VAL A 390 4.03 4.92 26.67
C VAL A 390 5.03 5.00 25.50
N PRO A 391 5.54 6.19 25.15
CA PRO A 391 6.58 6.31 24.14
C PRO A 391 7.92 5.77 24.69
N THR A 392 8.72 5.16 23.85
CA THR A 392 10.10 4.81 24.15
C THR A 392 11.07 5.91 23.68
N GLU A 393 12.33 5.81 24.07
CA GLU A 393 13.37 6.73 23.58
C GLU A 393 13.56 6.63 22.06
N SER A 394 13.35 5.44 21.48
CA SER A 394 13.44 5.20 20.03
C SER A 394 12.38 5.96 19.22
N LEU A 395 11.28 6.40 19.86
CA LEU A 395 10.23 7.14 19.16
C LEU A 395 10.66 8.55 18.76
N LYS A 396 11.57 9.17 19.51
CA LYS A 396 12.00 10.56 19.23
C LYS A 396 12.64 10.70 17.83
N PRO A 397 13.64 9.91 17.45
CA PRO A 397 14.20 9.96 16.09
C PRO A 397 13.17 9.69 14.99
N LEU A 398 12.24 8.74 15.21
CA LEU A 398 11.15 8.49 14.28
C LEU A 398 10.24 9.71 14.13
N LYS A 399 9.85 10.33 15.24
CA LYS A 399 9.02 11.54 15.23
C LYS A 399 9.70 12.66 14.44
N ASP A 400 11.01 12.87 14.62
CA ASP A 400 11.77 13.91 13.93
C ASP A 400 11.75 13.67 12.40
N ILE A 401 11.92 12.41 11.96
CA ILE A 401 11.78 12.03 10.55
C ILE A 401 10.37 12.34 10.03
N VAL A 402 9.35 11.87 10.73
CA VAL A 402 7.96 12.03 10.32
C VAL A 402 7.54 13.50 10.26
N VAL A 403 7.96 14.31 11.24
CA VAL A 403 7.70 15.76 11.26
C VAL A 403 8.35 16.45 10.06
N ASN A 404 9.59 16.10 9.72
CA ASN A 404 10.27 16.68 8.54
C ASN A 404 9.56 16.32 7.22
N LEU A 405 8.90 15.17 7.14
CA LEU A 405 8.24 14.69 5.94
C LEU A 405 6.74 15.08 5.85
N THR A 406 6.20 15.71 6.88
CA THR A 406 4.78 16.08 6.96
C THR A 406 4.59 17.57 6.73
N ASP A 407 3.58 17.94 5.97
CA ASP A 407 3.25 19.34 5.72
C ASP A 407 2.94 20.12 7.00
N ILE A 408 3.42 21.35 7.07
CA ILE A 408 3.30 22.21 8.26
C ILE A 408 1.85 22.46 8.66
N GLU A 409 0.94 22.56 7.69
CA GLU A 409 -0.49 22.79 7.95
C GLU A 409 -1.14 21.60 8.64
N VAL A 410 -0.75 20.38 8.23
CA VAL A 410 -1.20 19.12 8.86
C VAL A 410 -0.67 19.05 10.29
N LEU A 411 0.61 19.34 10.50
CA LEU A 411 1.22 19.36 11.86
C LEU A 411 0.54 20.36 12.78
N GLN A 412 0.22 21.55 12.29
CA GLN A 412 -0.53 22.56 13.05
C GLN A 412 -1.95 22.09 13.39
N SER A 413 -2.59 21.37 12.48
CA SER A 413 -3.93 20.81 12.71
C SER A 413 -3.94 19.67 13.73
N ILE A 414 -2.86 18.89 13.82
CA ILE A 414 -2.67 17.85 14.85
C ILE A 414 -2.36 18.47 16.23
N ALA A 415 -1.64 19.59 16.25
CA ALA A 415 -1.22 20.26 17.50
C ALA A 415 -2.37 20.98 18.22
N ARG A 416 -3.35 21.47 17.48
CA ARG A 416 -4.57 22.13 18.01
C ARG A 416 -5.59 21.14 18.55
#